data_267a2925812cc3cd906705f23212704a
#
_entry.id   267a2925812cc3cd906705f23212704a
#
_cell.length_a   1.000
_cell.length_b   1.000
_cell.length_c   1.000
_cell.angle_alpha   90.00
_cell.angle_beta   90.00
_cell.angle_gamma   90.00
#
_symmetry.space_group_name_H-M   'P 1'
#
loop_
_entity.id
_entity.type
_entity.pdbx_description
1 polymer ?
#
loop_
_entity_poly.entity_id
_entity_poly.type
_entity_poly.pdbx_seq_one_letter_code
_entity_poly.pdbx_strand_id
1 'polypeptide(L)'
;FLYRRYFSFAMSICIRYTHDEGEAMEVVNDSYMKVLESLPEYDHSRPFRSWYGKILVNTAIDNYRKNLKNNEYVSIDTINDTGESDPEIETELSVNDILTLYSYLPANYRMTFNLFEIEGYSHEEIGQMLGVTASTSRANLARAKKMLRDLYNRHIIPVKKSHE
;
A
#
# COMPACT_ATOMS: atom_id res chain seq x y z
N PHE A 1 12.32 -18.43 -15.42
CA PHE A 1 11.07 -19.15 -15.16
C PHE A 1 10.33 -18.57 -13.94
N LEU A 2 10.97 -18.45 -12.79
CA LEU A 2 10.38 -17.98 -11.51
C LEU A 2 9.82 -16.56 -11.63
N TYR A 3 10.58 -15.62 -12.18
CA TYR A 3 10.18 -14.23 -12.41
C TYR A 3 8.85 -14.14 -13.18
N ARG A 4 8.78 -14.78 -14.35
CA ARG A 4 7.56 -14.75 -15.19
C ARG A 4 6.35 -15.35 -14.49
N ARG A 5 6.54 -16.45 -13.73
CA ARG A 5 5.45 -17.14 -13.02
C ARG A 5 4.83 -16.30 -11.93
N TYR A 6 5.63 -15.48 -11.25
CA TYR A 6 5.18 -14.70 -10.09
C TYR A 6 5.08 -13.21 -10.35
N PHE A 7 5.37 -12.76 -11.58
CA PHE A 7 5.37 -11.34 -11.93
C PHE A 7 4.04 -10.64 -11.63
N SER A 8 2.92 -11.16 -12.12
CA SER A 8 1.59 -10.57 -11.88
C SER A 8 1.23 -10.55 -10.39
N PHE A 9 1.61 -11.60 -9.65
CA PHE A 9 1.44 -11.64 -8.20
C PHE A 9 2.28 -10.55 -7.53
N ALA A 10 3.53 -10.39 -7.89
CA ALA A 10 4.42 -9.37 -7.34
C ALA A 10 3.91 -7.96 -7.64
N MET A 11 3.52 -7.68 -8.89
CA MET A 11 2.94 -6.41 -9.30
C MET A 11 1.65 -6.09 -8.53
N SER A 12 0.75 -7.08 -8.33
CA SER A 12 -0.49 -6.87 -7.58
C SER A 12 -0.28 -6.48 -6.11
N ILE A 13 0.87 -6.83 -5.53
CA ILE A 13 1.26 -6.37 -4.20
C ILE A 13 1.90 -4.99 -4.28
N CYS A 14 2.95 -4.81 -5.11
CA CYS A 14 3.74 -3.60 -5.13
C CYS A 14 2.95 -2.37 -5.53
N ILE A 15 2.02 -2.47 -6.48
CA ILE A 15 1.21 -1.34 -6.95
C ILE A 15 0.37 -0.70 -5.84
N ARG A 16 0.05 -1.43 -4.78
CA ARG A 16 -0.68 -0.89 -3.62
C ARG A 16 0.19 -0.01 -2.73
N TYR A 17 1.51 -0.19 -2.77
CA TYR A 17 2.47 0.52 -1.94
C TYR A 17 3.14 1.69 -2.66
N THR A 18 3.12 1.71 -3.98
CA THR A 18 3.83 2.66 -4.82
C THR A 18 2.89 3.70 -5.44
N HIS A 19 3.46 4.77 -5.97
CA HIS A 19 2.69 5.85 -6.59
C HIS A 19 2.20 5.47 -7.99
N ASP A 20 3.05 4.78 -8.74
CA ASP A 20 2.78 4.39 -10.12
C ASP A 20 3.36 3.01 -10.45
N GLU A 21 3.09 2.56 -11.68
CA GLU A 21 3.53 1.27 -12.17
C GLU A 21 5.06 1.18 -12.34
N GLY A 22 5.71 2.30 -12.65
CA GLY A 22 7.17 2.37 -12.79
C GLY A 22 7.86 2.09 -11.46
N GLU A 23 7.44 2.79 -10.39
CA GLU A 23 7.94 2.54 -9.04
C GLU A 23 7.62 1.11 -8.58
N ALA A 24 6.42 0.58 -8.89
CA ALA A 24 6.07 -0.80 -8.59
C ALA A 24 7.00 -1.80 -9.26
N MET A 25 7.35 -1.57 -10.52
CA MET A 25 8.28 -2.40 -11.27
C MET A 25 9.68 -2.42 -10.65
N GLU A 26 10.18 -1.26 -10.18
CA GLU A 26 11.47 -1.17 -9.49
C GLU A 26 11.45 -2.02 -8.22
N VAL A 27 10.41 -1.90 -7.40
CA VAL A 27 10.25 -2.70 -6.18
C VAL A 27 10.17 -4.20 -6.49
N VAL A 28 9.47 -4.60 -7.56
CA VAL A 28 9.42 -6.00 -8.01
C VAL A 28 10.79 -6.50 -8.39
N ASN A 29 11.56 -5.73 -9.16
CA ASN A 29 12.92 -6.13 -9.57
C ASN A 29 13.86 -6.27 -8.37
N ASP A 30 13.84 -5.29 -7.45
CA ASP A 30 14.63 -5.34 -6.22
C ASP A 30 14.24 -6.53 -5.33
N SER A 31 12.95 -6.80 -5.21
CA SER A 31 12.45 -7.95 -4.45
C SER A 31 12.90 -9.28 -5.05
N TYR A 32 12.96 -9.36 -6.38
CA TYR A 32 13.43 -10.56 -7.07
C TYR A 32 14.91 -10.82 -6.81
N MET A 33 15.75 -9.79 -6.78
CA MET A 33 17.16 -9.94 -6.38
C MET A 33 17.28 -10.50 -4.96
N LYS A 34 16.49 -9.97 -4.00
CA LYS A 34 16.44 -10.51 -2.64
C LYS A 34 15.96 -11.96 -2.57
N VAL A 35 15.01 -12.34 -3.44
CA VAL A 35 14.58 -13.76 -3.56
C VAL A 35 15.74 -14.64 -3.98
N LEU A 36 16.52 -14.25 -5.00
CA LEU A 36 17.67 -15.04 -5.47
C LEU A 36 18.74 -15.20 -4.39
N GLU A 37 19.00 -14.14 -3.63
CA GLU A 37 19.96 -14.16 -2.51
C GLU A 37 19.50 -15.06 -1.36
N SER A 38 18.19 -15.03 -1.03
CA SER A 38 17.61 -15.75 0.09
C SER A 38 17.12 -17.17 -0.27
N LEU A 39 17.12 -17.52 -1.56
CA LEU A 39 16.61 -18.82 -2.03
C LEU A 39 17.31 -20.04 -1.38
N PRO A 40 18.62 -20.01 -1.10
CA PRO A 40 19.29 -21.13 -0.41
C PRO A 40 18.76 -21.39 1.00
N GLU A 41 18.20 -20.37 1.66
CA GLU A 41 17.66 -20.44 3.03
C GLU A 41 16.14 -20.65 3.05
N TYR A 42 15.50 -20.72 1.86
CA TYR A 42 14.06 -20.89 1.76
C TYR A 42 13.62 -22.26 2.27
N ASP A 43 12.71 -22.26 3.23
CA ASP A 43 12.06 -23.46 3.76
C ASP A 43 11.00 -24.00 2.78
N HIS A 44 11.31 -25.05 2.06
CA HIS A 44 10.44 -25.68 1.07
C HIS A 44 9.13 -26.27 1.65
N SER A 45 9.01 -26.40 2.97
CA SER A 45 7.77 -26.81 3.63
C SER A 45 6.70 -25.70 3.64
N ARG A 46 7.10 -24.45 3.37
CA ARG A 46 6.21 -23.29 3.37
C ARG A 46 5.80 -22.89 1.96
N PRO A 47 4.57 -22.35 1.76
CA PRO A 47 4.14 -21.84 0.45
C PRO A 47 5.04 -20.71 -0.04
N PHE A 48 5.59 -20.84 -1.26
CA PHE A 48 6.48 -19.83 -1.85
C PHE A 48 5.83 -18.44 -1.92
N ARG A 49 4.53 -18.37 -2.27
CA ARG A 49 3.80 -17.09 -2.35
C ARG A 49 3.78 -16.32 -1.02
N SER A 50 3.60 -17.01 0.09
CA SER A 50 3.60 -16.38 1.43
C SER A 50 4.98 -15.86 1.80
N TRP A 51 6.03 -16.61 1.51
CA TRP A 51 7.40 -16.21 1.73
C TRP A 51 7.81 -15.03 0.82
N TYR A 52 7.51 -15.12 -0.47
CA TYR A 52 7.79 -14.04 -1.42
C TYR A 52 6.96 -12.79 -1.13
N GLY A 53 5.71 -12.92 -0.72
CA GLY A 53 4.86 -11.81 -0.31
C GLY A 53 5.49 -10.96 0.81
N LYS A 54 6.10 -11.59 1.80
CA LYS A 54 6.84 -10.88 2.87
C LYS A 54 8.06 -10.12 2.32
N ILE A 55 8.80 -10.71 1.39
CA ILE A 55 9.94 -10.04 0.73
C ILE A 55 9.45 -8.81 -0.04
N LEU A 56 8.34 -8.92 -0.77
CA LEU A 56 7.72 -7.80 -1.52
C LEU A 56 7.32 -6.65 -0.60
N VAL A 57 6.58 -6.93 0.47
CA VAL A 57 6.16 -5.91 1.45
C VAL A 57 7.37 -5.25 2.10
N ASN A 58 8.36 -6.01 2.56
CA ASN A 58 9.58 -5.47 3.15
C ASN A 58 10.36 -4.61 2.14
N THR A 59 10.43 -5.03 0.88
CA THR A 59 11.11 -4.25 -0.17
C THR A 59 10.38 -2.94 -0.45
N ALA A 60 9.04 -2.95 -0.46
CA ALA A 60 8.24 -1.73 -0.58
C ALA A 60 8.46 -0.76 0.59
N ILE A 61 8.58 -1.28 1.82
CA ILE A 61 8.91 -0.48 3.01
C ILE A 61 10.32 0.14 2.88
N ASP A 62 11.30 -0.64 2.43
CA ASP A 62 12.67 -0.16 2.22
C ASP A 62 12.71 0.94 1.15
N ASN A 63 11.99 0.76 0.04
CA ASN A 63 11.84 1.77 -1.00
C ASN A 63 11.21 3.06 -0.46
N TYR A 64 10.12 2.94 0.30
CA TYR A 64 9.48 4.09 0.96
C TYR A 64 10.47 4.85 1.86
N ARG A 65 11.23 4.14 2.71
CA ARG A 65 12.23 4.76 3.59
C ARG A 65 13.35 5.46 2.82
N LYS A 66 13.79 4.87 1.71
CA LYS A 66 14.80 5.46 0.82
C LYS A 66 14.29 6.77 0.21
N ASN A 67 13.06 6.77 -0.31
CA ASN A 67 12.43 7.93 -0.94
C ASN A 67 12.15 9.06 0.07
N LEU A 68 11.82 8.73 1.32
CA LEU A 68 11.74 9.72 2.39
C LEU A 68 13.08 10.43 2.65
N LYS A 69 14.19 9.68 2.67
CA LYS A 69 15.53 10.27 2.88
C LYS A 69 15.95 11.17 1.72
N ASN A 70 15.50 10.86 0.50
CA ASN A 70 15.79 11.64 -0.70
C ASN A 70 14.84 12.83 -0.90
N ASN A 71 13.92 13.09 0.04
CA ASN A 71 12.85 14.09 -0.09
C ASN A 71 11.95 13.93 -1.33
N GLU A 72 11.84 12.73 -1.86
CA GLU A 72 10.97 12.42 -2.99
C GLU A 72 9.49 12.37 -2.59
N TYR A 73 9.21 12.12 -1.30
CA TYR A 73 7.87 12.18 -0.73
C TYR A 73 7.71 13.42 0.15
N VAL A 74 6.91 14.38 -0.29
CA VAL A 74 6.56 15.56 0.52
C VAL A 74 5.57 15.14 1.59
N SER A 75 5.91 15.37 2.86
CA SER A 75 4.97 15.20 3.98
C SER A 75 3.92 16.29 3.90
N ILE A 76 2.73 15.99 3.44
CA ILE A 76 1.60 16.92 3.54
C ILE A 76 1.00 16.76 4.94
N ASP A 77 1.56 17.47 5.91
CA ASP A 77 1.04 17.56 7.29
C ASP A 77 0.03 18.71 7.44
N THR A 78 -0.98 18.79 6.58
CA THR A 78 -2.04 19.79 6.82
C THR A 78 -3.37 19.35 6.20
N ILE A 79 -4.13 18.55 6.94
CA ILE A 79 -5.59 18.54 6.79
C ILE A 79 -6.19 18.50 8.19
N ASN A 80 -6.92 19.57 8.54
CA ASN A 80 -7.64 19.68 9.80
C ASN A 80 -8.73 18.60 9.89
N ASP A 81 -8.74 17.94 11.04
CA ASP A 81 -9.68 16.90 11.41
C ASP A 81 -11.06 17.50 11.74
N THR A 82 -12.06 17.16 10.95
CA THR A 82 -13.47 17.30 11.35
C THR A 82 -14.09 15.92 11.25
N GLY A 83 -14.32 15.31 12.40
CA GLY A 83 -14.94 14.00 12.48
C GLY A 83 -16.38 14.00 11.96
N GLU A 84 -16.67 13.05 11.09
CA GLU A 84 -18.05 12.68 10.73
C GLU A 84 -18.17 11.17 10.52
N SER A 85 -19.35 10.66 10.90
CA SER A 85 -19.73 9.26 10.97
C SER A 85 -19.68 8.48 9.66
N ASP A 86 -19.39 7.18 9.77
CA ASP A 86 -19.33 6.22 8.69
C ASP A 86 -20.68 5.97 8.01
N PRO A 87 -20.85 6.28 6.72
CA PRO A 87 -21.85 5.62 5.89
C PRO A 87 -21.27 4.31 5.33
N GLU A 88 -22.00 3.22 5.49
CA GLU A 88 -21.70 1.95 4.83
C GLU A 88 -21.69 2.13 3.30
N ILE A 89 -20.61 1.67 2.68
CA ILE A 89 -20.45 1.74 1.23
C ILE A 89 -20.88 0.41 0.64
N GLU A 90 -22.14 0.31 0.22
CA GLU A 90 -22.71 -0.84 -0.49
C GLU A 90 -22.49 -0.78 -2.01
N THR A 91 -21.28 -0.62 -2.49
CA THR A 91 -21.06 -0.62 -3.95
C THR A 91 -19.83 -1.42 -4.30
N GLU A 92 -19.99 -2.40 -5.20
CA GLU A 92 -18.88 -3.16 -5.75
C GLU A 92 -17.94 -2.25 -6.56
N LEU A 93 -16.73 -2.06 -6.02
CA LEU A 93 -15.63 -1.37 -6.68
C LEU A 93 -14.87 -2.35 -7.57
N SER A 94 -14.53 -1.94 -8.78
CA SER A 94 -13.56 -2.68 -9.57
C SER A 94 -12.15 -2.56 -8.96
N VAL A 95 -11.27 -3.52 -9.25
CA VAL A 95 -9.87 -3.47 -8.82
C VAL A 95 -9.18 -2.20 -9.31
N ASN A 96 -9.49 -1.77 -10.54
CA ASN A 96 -8.92 -0.55 -11.12
C ASN A 96 -9.39 0.71 -10.39
N ASP A 97 -10.65 0.77 -9.94
CA ASP A 97 -11.15 1.89 -9.15
C ASP A 97 -10.37 2.01 -7.83
N ILE A 98 -10.14 0.88 -7.16
CA ILE A 98 -9.39 0.83 -5.91
C ILE A 98 -7.94 1.30 -6.11
N LEU A 99 -7.26 0.79 -7.14
CA LEU A 99 -5.88 1.19 -7.45
C LEU A 99 -5.78 2.68 -7.80
N THR A 100 -6.77 3.22 -8.53
CA THR A 100 -6.86 4.64 -8.83
C THR A 100 -7.00 5.47 -7.55
N LEU A 101 -7.87 5.05 -6.62
CA LEU A 101 -8.02 5.74 -5.34
C LEU A 101 -6.72 5.70 -4.52
N TYR A 102 -6.00 4.59 -4.52
CA TYR A 102 -4.72 4.46 -3.83
C TYR A 102 -3.64 5.40 -4.38
N SER A 103 -3.60 5.65 -5.69
CA SER A 103 -2.61 6.54 -6.30
C SER A 103 -2.73 7.99 -5.82
N TYR A 104 -3.92 8.42 -5.36
CA TYR A 104 -4.14 9.75 -4.78
C TYR A 104 -3.73 9.86 -3.32
N LEU A 105 -3.51 8.75 -2.61
CA LEU A 105 -3.09 8.81 -1.21
C LEU A 105 -1.62 9.27 -1.12
N PRO A 106 -1.29 10.19 -0.18
CA PRO A 106 0.09 10.41 0.23
C PRO A 106 0.77 9.10 0.64
N ALA A 107 2.06 8.99 0.39
CA ALA A 107 2.80 7.74 0.59
C ALA A 107 2.71 7.21 2.02
N ASN A 108 2.80 8.07 3.04
CA ASN A 108 2.66 7.70 4.45
C ASN A 108 1.26 7.14 4.80
N TYR A 109 0.19 7.69 4.22
CA TYR A 109 -1.17 7.20 4.41
C TYR A 109 -1.38 5.87 3.71
N ARG A 110 -0.90 5.75 2.48
CA ARG A 110 -0.97 4.51 1.68
C ARG A 110 -0.23 3.37 2.35
N MET A 111 1.02 3.62 2.81
CA MET A 111 1.81 2.64 3.57
C MET A 111 1.09 2.18 4.83
N THR A 112 0.64 3.11 5.67
CA THR A 112 -0.05 2.80 6.92
C THR A 112 -1.34 2.02 6.67
N PHE A 113 -2.15 2.41 5.68
CA PHE A 113 -3.39 1.75 5.34
C PHE A 113 -3.16 0.30 4.92
N ASN A 114 -2.23 0.05 3.98
CA ASN A 114 -1.96 -1.31 3.51
C ASN A 114 -1.38 -2.20 4.61
N LEU A 115 -0.45 -1.69 5.42
CA LEU A 115 0.15 -2.47 6.50
C LEU A 115 -0.88 -2.84 7.57
N PHE A 116 -1.81 -1.94 7.90
CA PHE A 116 -2.83 -2.21 8.91
C PHE A 116 -3.99 -3.07 8.37
N GLU A 117 -4.66 -2.61 7.29
CA GLU A 117 -5.91 -3.20 6.80
C GLU A 117 -5.70 -4.48 5.99
N ILE A 118 -4.57 -4.62 5.30
CA ILE A 118 -4.32 -5.75 4.40
C ILE A 118 -3.34 -6.74 5.01
N GLU A 119 -2.22 -6.27 5.56
CA GLU A 119 -1.21 -7.15 6.12
C GLU A 119 -1.49 -7.49 7.60
N GLY A 120 -2.32 -6.71 8.31
CA GLY A 120 -2.76 -6.99 9.68
C GLY A 120 -1.73 -6.63 10.76
N TYR A 121 -0.77 -5.74 10.48
CA TYR A 121 0.18 -5.27 11.48
C TYR A 121 -0.49 -4.32 12.48
N SER A 122 -0.05 -4.38 13.74
CA SER A 122 -0.44 -3.42 14.78
C SER A 122 0.17 -2.03 14.53
N HIS A 123 -0.39 -1.00 15.14
CA HIS A 123 0.18 0.35 15.03
C HIS A 123 1.58 0.49 15.63
N GLU A 124 1.90 -0.32 16.63
CA GLU A 124 3.22 -0.43 17.24
C GLU A 124 4.24 -0.99 16.25
N GLU A 125 3.91 -2.08 15.56
CA GLU A 125 4.73 -2.68 14.51
C GLU A 125 4.90 -1.74 13.31
N ILE A 126 3.81 -1.12 12.85
CA ILE A 126 3.85 -0.12 11.76
C ILE A 126 4.74 1.06 12.16
N GLY A 127 4.62 1.53 13.39
CA GLY A 127 5.48 2.60 13.92
C GLY A 127 6.95 2.26 13.80
N GLN A 128 7.34 1.05 14.19
CA GLN A 128 8.72 0.55 14.06
C GLN A 128 9.15 0.42 12.59
N MET A 129 8.27 -0.10 11.73
CA MET A 129 8.53 -0.27 10.30
C MET A 129 8.71 1.05 9.56
N LEU A 130 7.91 2.07 9.87
CA LEU A 130 7.90 3.35 9.15
C LEU A 130 8.71 4.45 9.85
N GLY A 131 9.24 4.19 11.06
CA GLY A 131 9.99 5.19 11.83
C GLY A 131 9.12 6.29 12.41
N VAL A 132 7.87 5.98 12.78
CA VAL A 132 6.90 6.90 13.39
C VAL A 132 6.36 6.35 14.72
N THR A 133 5.64 7.17 15.48
CA THR A 133 4.97 6.69 16.70
C THR A 133 3.70 5.89 16.35
N ALA A 134 3.26 5.02 17.26
CA ALA A 134 1.98 4.32 17.10
C ALA A 134 0.80 5.31 17.04
N SER A 135 0.89 6.45 17.72
CA SER A 135 -0.10 7.53 17.64
C SER A 135 -0.14 8.15 16.24
N THR A 136 1.03 8.42 15.63
CA THR A 136 1.12 8.91 14.25
C THR A 136 0.57 7.88 13.27
N SER A 137 0.84 6.59 13.46
CA SER A 137 0.27 5.52 12.64
C SER A 137 -1.27 5.51 12.72
N ARG A 138 -1.86 5.64 13.92
CA ARG A 138 -3.32 5.75 14.08
C ARG A 138 -3.90 6.96 13.34
N ALA A 139 -3.25 8.12 13.48
CA ALA A 139 -3.68 9.33 12.79
C ALA A 139 -3.58 9.20 11.26
N ASN A 140 -2.50 8.61 10.75
CA ASN A 140 -2.33 8.36 9.32
C ASN A 140 -3.41 7.42 8.77
N LEU A 141 -3.75 6.37 9.51
CA LEU A 141 -4.83 5.45 9.11
C LEU A 141 -6.19 6.16 9.05
N ALA A 142 -6.53 6.96 10.07
CA ALA A 142 -7.77 7.72 10.09
C ALA A 142 -7.88 8.70 8.91
N ARG A 143 -6.79 9.42 8.61
CA ARG A 143 -6.70 10.34 7.47
C ARG A 143 -6.77 9.61 6.13
N ALA A 144 -6.11 8.45 6.01
CA ALA A 144 -6.19 7.61 4.82
C ALA A 144 -7.63 7.17 4.54
N LYS A 145 -8.33 6.65 5.56
CA LYS A 145 -9.74 6.23 5.45
C LYS A 145 -10.65 7.38 5.05
N LYS A 146 -10.49 8.55 5.67
CA LYS A 146 -11.27 9.75 5.33
C LYS A 146 -11.03 10.16 3.87
N MET A 147 -9.77 10.25 3.46
CA MET A 147 -9.41 10.65 2.10
C MET A 147 -9.93 9.66 1.05
N LEU A 148 -9.83 8.35 1.29
CA LEU A 148 -10.39 7.33 0.40
C LEU A 148 -11.90 7.46 0.26
N ARG A 149 -12.63 7.71 1.36
CA ARG A 149 -14.07 7.95 1.36
C ARG A 149 -14.43 9.18 0.54
N ASP A 150 -13.72 10.29 0.74
CA ASP A 150 -13.96 11.55 0.02
C ASP A 150 -13.69 11.38 -1.48
N LEU A 151 -12.62 10.68 -1.85
CA LEU A 151 -12.27 10.39 -3.23
C LEU A 151 -13.32 9.47 -3.88
N TYR A 152 -13.76 8.44 -3.17
CA TYR A 152 -14.83 7.55 -3.62
C TYR A 152 -16.11 8.32 -3.93
N ASN A 153 -16.57 9.16 -3.01
CA ASN A 153 -17.79 9.94 -3.19
C ASN A 153 -17.70 10.92 -4.35
N ARG A 154 -16.51 11.49 -4.63
CA ARG A 154 -16.32 12.47 -5.71
C ARG A 154 -16.17 11.85 -7.10
N HIS A 155 -15.45 10.71 -7.18
CA HIS A 155 -15.03 10.18 -8.47
C HIS A 155 -15.84 8.98 -8.95
N ILE A 156 -16.38 8.17 -8.03
CA ILE A 156 -17.03 6.91 -8.40
C ILE A 156 -18.55 7.00 -8.39
N ILE A 157 -19.14 7.63 -7.39
CA ILE A 157 -20.61 7.78 -7.32
C ILE A 157 -21.20 8.60 -8.49
N PRO A 158 -20.62 9.73 -8.92
CA PRO A 158 -21.15 10.49 -10.05
C PRO A 158 -21.16 9.72 -11.37
N VAL A 159 -20.13 8.88 -11.61
CA VAL A 159 -20.02 8.07 -12.85
C VAL A 159 -21.10 7.00 -12.90
N LYS A 160 -21.45 6.38 -11.77
CA LYS A 160 -22.49 5.35 -11.71
C LYS A 160 -23.92 5.90 -11.87
N LYS A 161 -24.18 7.16 -11.46
CA LYS A 161 -25.48 7.83 -11.66
C LYS A 161 -25.74 8.29 -13.08
N SER A 162 -24.72 8.36 -13.93
CA SER A 162 -24.85 8.76 -15.33
C SER A 162 -25.09 7.58 -16.29
N HIS A 163 -25.14 6.35 -15.80
CA HIS A 163 -25.39 5.14 -16.58
C HIS A 163 -26.72 4.44 -16.24
N GLU A 164 -27.58 5.03 -15.39
CA GLU A 164 -28.98 4.67 -15.16
C GLU A 164 -29.90 5.61 -15.96
#